data_f2c78a89ff5c272d0019eb1f197ca1e5
#
_entry.id   f2c78a89ff5c272d0019eb1f197ca1e5
#
_cell.length_a   1.000
_cell.length_b   1.000
_cell.length_c   1.000
_cell.angle_alpha   90.00
_cell.angle_beta   90.00
_cell.angle_gamma   90.00
#
_symmetry.space_group_name_H-M   'P 1'
#
loop_
_entity.id
_entity.type
_entity.pdbx_description
1 polymer ?
#
loop_
_entity_poly.entity_id
_entity_poly.type
_entity_poly.pdbx_seq_one_letter_code
_entity_poly.pdbx_strand_id
1 'polypeptide(L)'
;KIVVESTTDIQASLTMGMELTSTSTSVNALEVKNSAPNNYIISNTLTKLKMNTNMMGQANNYDSENKTGNNEEMSKVFDDKLNKPVDITIDNTTGLAVAEKKKQSQADVDETNATADIMKIFSDNASDDAIVSGAFEMVPKGKAIGDSWADTAISKEMKTIRTYTLKSISGNEAVIQSNVISTAVNKLNFQEMEFEVKSETKTNGEIITDISTGLVKKRNSVADITGSIQMMGQDMPISAKATSTNIYK
;
A
#
# COMPACT_ATOMS: atom_id res chain seq x y z
N LYS A 1 -10.20 -8.91 -16.62
CA LYS A 1 -10.20 -9.17 -15.16
C LYS A 1 -8.79 -9.62 -14.77
N ILE A 2 -8.24 -9.00 -13.74
CA ILE A 2 -6.91 -9.34 -13.21
C ILE A 2 -7.12 -9.79 -11.76
N VAL A 3 -6.43 -10.84 -11.36
CA VAL A 3 -6.38 -11.28 -9.95
C VAL A 3 -5.02 -10.87 -9.39
N VAL A 4 -5.01 -10.18 -8.26
CA VAL A 4 -3.80 -9.75 -7.56
C VAL A 4 -3.66 -10.55 -6.28
N GLU A 5 -2.59 -11.35 -6.21
CA GLU A 5 -2.20 -12.05 -4.99
C GLU A 5 -1.07 -11.25 -4.33
N SER A 6 -1.30 -10.80 -3.11
CA SER A 6 -0.34 -9.99 -2.35
C SER A 6 0.10 -10.72 -1.10
N THR A 7 1.39 -10.67 -0.81
CA THR A 7 1.97 -11.11 0.47
C THR A 7 2.77 -9.96 1.04
N THR A 8 2.55 -9.63 2.31
CA THR A 8 3.26 -8.54 2.99
C THR A 8 3.70 -8.97 4.37
N ASP A 9 4.96 -8.70 4.69
CA ASP A 9 5.56 -8.90 6.01
C ASP A 9 6.02 -7.55 6.54
N ILE A 10 5.65 -7.21 7.77
CA ILE A 10 6.00 -5.96 8.44
C ILE A 10 6.65 -6.28 9.78
N GLN A 11 7.75 -5.61 10.05
CA GLN A 11 8.40 -5.58 11.36
C GLN A 11 8.57 -4.11 11.75
N ALA A 12 7.97 -3.70 12.85
CA ALA A 12 8.05 -2.33 13.33
C ALA A 12 8.52 -2.29 14.78
N SER A 13 9.36 -1.31 15.06
CA SER A 13 9.78 -0.92 16.40
C SER A 13 9.21 0.46 16.68
N LEU A 14 8.39 0.52 17.70
CA LEU A 14 7.73 1.72 18.16
C LEU A 14 8.42 2.20 19.45
N THR A 15 8.05 3.38 19.89
CA THR A 15 8.59 3.96 21.12
C THR A 15 8.31 3.07 22.33
N MET A 16 9.09 3.23 23.39
CA MET A 16 8.99 2.45 24.66
C MET A 16 9.22 0.94 24.51
N GLY A 17 9.98 0.52 23.45
CA GLY A 17 10.28 -0.90 23.25
C GLY A 17 9.11 -1.74 22.79
N MET A 18 8.07 -1.12 22.24
CA MET A 18 6.96 -1.84 21.62
C MET A 18 7.37 -2.37 20.25
N GLU A 19 7.21 -3.65 20.04
CA GLU A 19 7.43 -4.32 18.76
C GLU A 19 6.10 -4.76 18.15
N LEU A 20 5.98 -4.57 16.84
CA LEU A 20 4.89 -5.06 16.03
C LEU A 20 5.46 -5.92 14.91
N THR A 21 4.91 -7.12 14.75
CA THR A 21 5.11 -7.94 13.55
C THR A 21 3.76 -8.23 12.92
N SER A 22 3.71 -8.18 11.60
CA SER A 22 2.49 -8.52 10.85
C SER A 22 2.86 -9.30 9.60
N THR A 23 2.14 -10.37 9.34
CA THR A 23 2.18 -11.08 8.06
C THR A 23 0.78 -11.09 7.47
N SER A 24 0.65 -10.77 6.21
CA SER A 24 -0.64 -10.79 5.53
C SER A 24 -0.54 -11.39 4.12
N THR A 25 -1.61 -12.08 3.73
CA THR A 25 -1.85 -12.47 2.34
C THR A 25 -3.24 -12.01 1.94
N SER A 26 -3.36 -11.43 0.75
CA SER A 26 -4.66 -11.01 0.22
C SER A 26 -4.83 -11.41 -1.24
N VAL A 27 -6.08 -11.56 -1.66
CA VAL A 27 -6.47 -11.77 -3.05
C VAL A 27 -7.48 -10.69 -3.42
N ASN A 28 -7.12 -9.91 -4.43
CA ASN A 28 -7.97 -8.87 -4.97
C ASN A 28 -8.35 -9.20 -6.41
N ALA A 29 -9.58 -8.87 -6.79
CA ALA A 29 -10.07 -8.97 -8.16
C ALA A 29 -10.22 -7.56 -8.74
N LEU A 30 -9.48 -7.26 -9.80
CA LEU A 30 -9.57 -6.00 -10.55
C LEU A 30 -10.41 -6.20 -11.80
N GLU A 31 -11.37 -5.31 -12.04
CA GLU A 31 -12.23 -5.35 -13.22
C GLU A 31 -12.40 -3.94 -13.80
N VAL A 32 -12.08 -3.78 -15.09
CA VAL A 32 -12.36 -2.51 -15.79
C VAL A 32 -13.88 -2.38 -15.98
N LYS A 33 -14.47 -1.37 -15.36
CA LYS A 33 -15.90 -1.06 -15.44
C LYS A 33 -16.22 -0.12 -16.59
N ASN A 34 -15.35 0.86 -16.79
CA ASN A 34 -15.56 1.88 -17.83
C ASN A 34 -14.20 2.38 -18.34
N SER A 35 -14.19 2.83 -19.60
CA SER A 35 -13.06 3.50 -20.21
C SER A 35 -13.53 4.81 -20.85
N ALA A 36 -12.87 5.90 -20.48
CA ALA A 36 -13.06 7.22 -21.08
C ALA A 36 -11.76 7.64 -21.78
N PRO A 37 -11.75 8.71 -22.58
CA PRO A 37 -10.56 9.12 -23.32
C PRO A 37 -9.31 9.33 -22.48
N ASN A 38 -9.47 9.75 -21.22
CA ASN A 38 -8.38 10.12 -20.32
C ASN A 38 -8.27 9.27 -19.06
N ASN A 39 -9.23 8.38 -18.81
CA ASN A 39 -9.22 7.57 -17.60
C ASN A 39 -9.92 6.22 -17.75
N TYR A 40 -9.61 5.31 -16.83
CA TYR A 40 -10.33 4.05 -16.63
C TYR A 40 -10.94 4.05 -15.24
N ILE A 41 -12.15 3.49 -15.11
CA ILE A 41 -12.71 3.14 -13.81
C ILE A 41 -12.47 1.65 -13.60
N ILE A 42 -11.69 1.33 -12.56
CA ILE A 42 -11.32 -0.03 -12.20
C ILE A 42 -11.93 -0.34 -10.84
N SER A 43 -12.75 -1.38 -10.80
CA SER A 43 -13.31 -1.90 -9.57
C SER A 43 -12.31 -2.84 -8.92
N ASN A 44 -11.92 -2.57 -7.67
CA ASN A 44 -11.14 -3.47 -6.84
C ASN A 44 -12.08 -4.17 -5.84
N THR A 45 -11.95 -5.48 -5.73
CA THR A 45 -12.73 -6.28 -4.77
C THR A 45 -11.77 -7.17 -3.99
N LEU A 46 -11.63 -6.93 -2.68
CA LEU A 46 -10.92 -7.82 -1.77
C LEU A 46 -11.73 -9.11 -1.60
N THR A 47 -11.23 -10.23 -2.10
CA THR A 47 -11.95 -11.52 -2.07
C THR A 47 -11.47 -12.46 -0.97
N LYS A 48 -10.18 -12.35 -0.60
CA LYS A 48 -9.58 -13.13 0.48
C LYS A 48 -8.59 -12.27 1.25
N LEU A 49 -8.54 -12.47 2.56
CA LEU A 49 -7.55 -11.87 3.45
C LEU A 49 -7.22 -12.84 4.57
N LYS A 50 -5.93 -13.04 4.77
CA LYS A 50 -5.39 -13.69 5.96
C LYS A 50 -4.33 -12.77 6.56
N MET A 51 -4.40 -12.55 7.86
CA MET A 51 -3.49 -11.68 8.59
C MET A 51 -3.17 -12.27 9.95
N ASN A 52 -1.88 -12.25 10.30
CA ASN A 52 -1.40 -12.58 11.63
C ASN A 52 -0.57 -11.40 12.12
N THR A 53 -0.95 -10.84 13.26
CA THR A 53 -0.26 -9.70 13.85
C THR A 53 0.11 -10.04 15.27
N ASN A 54 1.33 -9.71 15.67
CA ASN A 54 1.76 -9.80 17.06
C ASN A 54 2.24 -8.41 17.50
N MET A 55 1.62 -7.88 18.55
CA MET A 55 1.99 -6.63 19.17
C MET A 55 2.20 -6.88 20.66
N MET A 56 3.42 -6.62 21.16
CA MET A 56 3.78 -6.81 22.59
C MET A 56 3.49 -8.23 23.11
N GLY A 57 3.65 -9.25 22.26
CA GLY A 57 3.35 -10.66 22.63
C GLY A 57 1.87 -11.05 22.51
N GLN A 58 0.97 -10.12 22.18
CA GLN A 58 -0.43 -10.42 21.90
C GLN A 58 -0.60 -10.73 20.42
N ALA A 59 -0.99 -11.96 20.13
CA ALA A 59 -1.27 -12.41 18.76
C ALA A 59 -2.74 -12.15 18.41
N ASN A 60 -2.97 -11.47 17.27
CA ASN A 60 -4.27 -11.24 16.68
C ASN A 60 -4.29 -11.84 15.28
N ASN A 61 -5.24 -12.70 15.01
CA ASN A 61 -5.36 -13.41 13.74
C ASN A 61 -6.68 -13.09 13.07
N TYR A 62 -6.63 -13.01 11.75
CA TYR A 62 -7.81 -12.93 10.90
C TYR A 62 -7.64 -13.83 9.69
N ASP A 63 -8.65 -14.63 9.35
CA ASP A 63 -8.69 -15.46 8.16
C ASP A 63 -10.12 -15.44 7.59
N SER A 64 -10.28 -14.83 6.41
CA SER A 64 -11.58 -14.71 5.76
C SER A 64 -12.21 -16.04 5.34
N GLU A 65 -11.38 -17.08 5.13
CA GLU A 65 -11.82 -18.42 4.72
C GLU A 65 -12.05 -19.35 5.92
N ASN A 66 -11.42 -19.06 7.07
CA ASN A 66 -11.60 -19.84 8.29
C ASN A 66 -11.81 -18.88 9.48
N LYS A 67 -13.06 -18.64 9.80
CA LYS A 67 -13.44 -17.69 10.86
C LYS A 67 -13.19 -18.20 12.28
N THR A 68 -12.81 -19.48 12.46
CA THR A 68 -12.52 -20.04 13.76
C THR A 68 -11.22 -19.45 14.31
N GLY A 69 -11.29 -18.78 15.47
CA GLY A 69 -10.13 -18.17 16.12
C GLY A 69 -9.77 -16.78 15.60
N ASN A 70 -10.60 -16.18 14.75
CA ASN A 70 -10.43 -14.78 14.36
C ASN A 70 -10.61 -13.87 15.57
N ASN A 71 -9.79 -12.82 15.63
CA ASN A 71 -10.00 -11.73 16.57
C ASN A 71 -11.26 -10.96 16.20
N GLU A 72 -12.13 -10.67 17.19
CA GLU A 72 -13.43 -10.02 16.96
C GLU A 72 -13.30 -8.60 16.39
N GLU A 73 -12.30 -7.84 16.85
CA GLU A 73 -12.07 -6.47 16.36
C GLU A 73 -11.61 -6.48 14.91
N MET A 74 -10.68 -7.39 14.56
CA MET A 74 -10.25 -7.56 13.16
C MET A 74 -11.41 -8.01 12.28
N SER A 75 -12.28 -8.88 12.77
CA SER A 75 -13.47 -9.31 12.06
C SER A 75 -14.42 -8.15 11.76
N LYS A 76 -14.66 -7.25 12.73
CA LYS A 76 -15.47 -6.05 12.53
C LYS A 76 -14.90 -5.13 11.44
N VAL A 77 -13.56 -5.00 11.37
CA VAL A 77 -12.88 -4.13 10.40
C VAL A 77 -12.89 -4.73 8.99
N PHE A 78 -12.64 -6.05 8.87
CA PHE A 78 -12.37 -6.66 7.57
C PHE A 78 -13.58 -7.35 6.95
N ASP A 79 -14.51 -7.93 7.73
CA ASP A 79 -15.70 -8.61 7.17
C ASP A 79 -16.55 -7.63 6.34
N ASP A 80 -16.59 -6.36 6.75
CA ASP A 80 -17.30 -5.32 6.01
C ASP A 80 -16.65 -4.92 4.68
N LYS A 81 -15.37 -5.19 4.49
CA LYS A 81 -14.63 -4.86 3.26
C LYS A 81 -14.63 -6.02 2.27
N LEU A 82 -14.78 -7.26 2.75
CA LEU A 82 -14.74 -8.44 1.90
C LEU A 82 -15.90 -8.46 0.89
N ASN A 83 -15.54 -8.80 -0.36
CA ASN A 83 -16.49 -8.94 -1.48
C ASN A 83 -17.28 -7.66 -1.79
N LYS A 84 -16.85 -6.51 -1.29
CA LYS A 84 -17.41 -5.21 -1.64
C LYS A 84 -16.51 -4.52 -2.66
N PRO A 85 -17.01 -4.23 -3.87
CA PRO A 85 -16.22 -3.53 -4.88
C PRO A 85 -16.04 -2.07 -4.51
N VAL A 86 -14.82 -1.57 -4.72
CA VAL A 86 -14.46 -0.15 -4.62
C VAL A 86 -13.99 0.32 -5.99
N ASP A 87 -14.65 1.32 -6.55
CA ASP A 87 -14.31 1.87 -7.85
C ASP A 87 -13.23 2.94 -7.71
N ILE A 88 -12.18 2.82 -8.53
CA ILE A 88 -11.01 3.69 -8.53
C ILE A 88 -10.81 4.21 -9.93
N THR A 89 -10.67 5.53 -10.06
CA THR A 89 -10.36 6.19 -11.33
C THR A 89 -8.86 6.22 -11.54
N ILE A 90 -8.38 5.69 -12.66
CA ILE A 90 -6.98 5.67 -13.06
C ILE A 90 -6.80 6.59 -14.27
N ASP A 91 -5.83 7.48 -14.23
CA ASP A 91 -5.36 8.25 -15.37
C ASP A 91 -4.69 7.31 -16.39
N ASN A 92 -5.16 7.31 -17.63
CA ASN A 92 -4.69 6.36 -18.65
C ASN A 92 -3.29 6.68 -19.19
N THR A 93 -2.75 7.84 -18.87
CA THR A 93 -1.40 8.27 -19.31
C THR A 93 -0.34 7.86 -18.28
N THR A 94 -0.67 8.00 -17.00
CA THR A 94 0.27 7.77 -15.91
C THR A 94 0.09 6.41 -15.23
N GLY A 95 -1.08 5.76 -15.39
CA GLY A 95 -1.44 4.55 -14.64
C GLY A 95 -1.69 4.78 -13.15
N LEU A 96 -1.71 6.04 -12.71
CA LEU A 96 -1.89 6.39 -11.30
C LEU A 96 -3.36 6.66 -10.98
N ALA A 97 -3.75 6.35 -9.74
CA ALA A 97 -5.07 6.71 -9.24
C ALA A 97 -5.23 8.22 -9.24
N VAL A 98 -6.34 8.69 -9.83
CA VAL A 98 -6.76 10.07 -9.75
C VAL A 98 -7.33 10.27 -8.35
N ALA A 99 -6.67 11.10 -7.56
CA ALA A 99 -7.18 11.44 -6.23
C ALA A 99 -8.56 12.11 -6.38
N GLU A 100 -9.62 11.33 -6.28
CA GLU A 100 -10.92 11.92 -6.01
C GLU A 100 -10.81 12.58 -4.64
N LYS A 101 -11.42 13.77 -4.50
CA LYS A 101 -11.68 14.33 -3.17
C LYS A 101 -12.64 13.38 -2.47
N LYS A 102 -12.13 12.23 -1.99
CA LYS A 102 -12.88 11.42 -1.06
C LYS A 102 -13.20 12.39 0.07
N LYS A 103 -14.50 12.70 0.24
CA LYS A 103 -14.96 13.12 1.55
C LYS A 103 -14.37 12.06 2.46
N GLN A 104 -13.39 12.44 3.28
CA GLN A 104 -13.02 11.62 4.42
C GLN A 104 -14.36 11.30 5.07
N SER A 105 -14.84 10.07 4.87
CA SER A 105 -15.76 9.54 5.83
C SER A 105 -14.95 9.62 7.12
N GLN A 106 -15.32 10.55 7.97
CA GLN A 106 -15.11 10.38 9.40
C GLN A 106 -15.82 9.05 9.66
N ALA A 107 -15.10 7.94 9.47
CA ALA A 107 -15.42 6.74 10.19
C ALA A 107 -15.32 7.20 11.63
N ASP A 108 -16.45 7.15 12.34
CA ASP A 108 -16.49 7.30 13.77
C ASP A 108 -15.34 6.45 14.28
N VAL A 109 -14.29 7.12 14.76
CA VAL A 109 -13.16 6.46 15.40
C VAL A 109 -13.74 5.95 16.70
N ASP A 110 -14.11 4.68 16.67
CA ASP A 110 -14.52 4.00 17.90
C ASP A 110 -13.29 4.03 18.79
N GLU A 111 -13.37 4.74 19.90
CA GLU A 111 -12.30 5.24 20.80
C GLU A 111 -11.39 4.13 21.38
N THR A 112 -11.50 2.88 20.91
CA THR A 112 -10.96 1.71 21.59
C THR A 112 -9.84 0.98 20.85
N ASN A 113 -9.38 1.40 19.65
CA ASN A 113 -8.54 0.53 18.84
C ASN A 113 -7.20 1.15 18.40
N ALA A 114 -6.32 1.40 19.39
CA ALA A 114 -4.93 1.83 19.16
C ALA A 114 -4.17 0.94 18.16
N THR A 115 -4.47 -0.36 18.15
CA THR A 115 -3.86 -1.33 17.24
C THR A 115 -4.27 -1.07 15.80
N ALA A 116 -5.56 -0.77 15.55
CA ALA A 116 -6.05 -0.49 14.20
C ALA A 116 -5.46 0.82 13.64
N ASP A 117 -5.31 1.85 14.46
CA ASP A 117 -4.72 3.12 14.04
C ASP A 117 -3.21 3.00 13.77
N ILE A 118 -2.48 2.26 14.59
CA ILE A 118 -1.07 1.95 14.36
C ILE A 118 -0.92 1.11 13.07
N MET A 119 -1.77 0.10 12.87
CA MET A 119 -1.79 -0.71 11.65
C MET A 119 -2.06 0.12 10.40
N LYS A 120 -2.89 1.17 10.51
CA LYS A 120 -3.20 2.07 9.40
C LYS A 120 -1.97 2.86 8.92
N ILE A 121 -1.07 3.27 9.83
CA ILE A 121 0.19 3.93 9.48
C ILE A 121 1.04 3.05 8.54
N PHE A 122 1.03 1.74 8.76
CA PHE A 122 1.83 0.78 7.98
C PHE A 122 1.06 0.16 6.80
N SER A 123 -0.27 0.32 6.73
CA SER A 123 -1.13 -0.32 5.72
C SER A 123 -1.44 0.56 4.51
N ASP A 124 -0.96 1.80 4.43
CA ASP A 124 -1.22 2.69 3.29
C ASP A 124 -0.72 2.12 1.96
N ASN A 125 0.29 1.24 1.98
CA ASN A 125 0.74 0.49 0.82
C ASN A 125 -0.23 -0.62 0.37
N ALA A 126 -1.21 -0.97 1.19
CA ALA A 126 -2.27 -1.93 0.89
C ALA A 126 -3.61 -1.24 0.57
N SER A 127 -3.60 0.08 0.36
CA SER A 127 -4.80 0.80 -0.06
C SER A 127 -5.29 0.31 -1.42
N ASP A 128 -6.60 0.40 -1.65
CA ASP A 128 -7.20 0.05 -2.94
C ASP A 128 -6.54 0.79 -4.10
N ASP A 129 -6.21 2.08 -3.90
CA ASP A 129 -5.54 2.93 -4.90
C ASP A 129 -4.13 2.41 -5.22
N ALA A 130 -3.39 1.93 -4.23
CA ALA A 130 -2.05 1.36 -4.42
C ALA A 130 -2.10 0.01 -5.14
N ILE A 131 -3.07 -0.85 -4.82
CA ILE A 131 -3.26 -2.15 -5.49
C ILE A 131 -3.60 -1.94 -6.96
N VAL A 132 -4.53 -1.04 -7.27
CA VAL A 132 -4.96 -0.77 -8.65
C VAL A 132 -3.86 -0.07 -9.45
N SER A 133 -3.24 0.99 -8.91
CA SER A 133 -2.12 1.68 -9.57
C SER A 133 -0.92 0.76 -9.75
N GLY A 134 -0.68 -0.15 -8.81
CA GLY A 134 0.39 -1.14 -8.87
C GLY A 134 0.26 -2.16 -10.00
N ALA A 135 -0.94 -2.32 -10.58
CA ALA A 135 -1.18 -3.19 -11.72
C ALA A 135 -0.62 -2.63 -13.05
N PHE A 136 -0.18 -1.38 -13.07
CA PHE A 136 0.29 -0.72 -14.28
C PHE A 136 1.70 -0.15 -14.07
N GLU A 137 2.59 -0.40 -15.03
CA GLU A 137 3.92 0.22 -15.09
C GLU A 137 4.37 0.29 -16.54
N MET A 138 4.49 1.50 -17.07
CA MET A 138 4.83 1.71 -18.47
C MET A 138 6.31 2.09 -18.61
N VAL A 139 7.01 1.42 -19.53
CA VAL A 139 8.34 1.85 -19.96
C VAL A 139 8.17 3.02 -20.93
N PRO A 140 8.72 4.21 -20.67
CA PRO A 140 8.62 5.33 -21.58
C PRO A 140 9.25 5.01 -22.95
N LYS A 141 8.64 5.51 -24.02
CA LYS A 141 9.13 5.28 -25.39
C LYS A 141 10.59 5.74 -25.55
N GLY A 142 11.39 4.93 -26.23
CA GLY A 142 12.79 5.25 -26.55
C GLY A 142 13.79 4.94 -25.44
N LYS A 143 13.36 4.37 -24.32
CA LYS A 143 14.27 3.91 -23.27
C LYS A 143 14.99 2.63 -23.69
N ALA A 144 16.31 2.62 -23.48
CA ALA A 144 17.17 1.46 -23.65
C ALA A 144 17.51 0.82 -22.29
N ILE A 145 18.02 -0.41 -22.30
CA ILE A 145 18.49 -1.08 -21.09
C ILE A 145 19.60 -0.23 -20.44
N GLY A 146 19.47 0.02 -19.14
CA GLY A 146 20.33 0.91 -18.35
C GLY A 146 19.78 2.33 -18.20
N ASP A 147 18.82 2.76 -19.02
CA ASP A 147 18.23 4.08 -18.90
C ASP A 147 17.35 4.19 -17.67
N SER A 148 17.34 5.40 -17.11
CA SER A 148 16.50 5.73 -15.95
C SER A 148 15.50 6.84 -16.32
N TRP A 149 14.41 6.88 -15.53
CA TRP A 149 13.43 7.98 -15.54
C TRP A 149 12.90 8.18 -14.13
N ALA A 150 12.29 9.32 -13.89
CA ALA A 150 11.74 9.65 -12.60
C ALA A 150 10.43 10.42 -12.74
N ASP A 151 9.59 10.31 -11.73
CA ASP A 151 8.44 11.18 -11.50
C ASP A 151 8.40 11.67 -10.05
N THR A 152 7.61 12.71 -9.82
CA THR A 152 7.41 13.28 -8.49
C THR A 152 5.94 13.62 -8.29
N ALA A 153 5.38 13.11 -7.19
CA ALA A 153 4.05 13.48 -6.73
C ALA A 153 4.16 14.30 -5.45
N ILE A 154 3.43 15.42 -5.39
CA ILE A 154 3.43 16.32 -4.22
C ILE A 154 1.98 16.59 -3.85
N SER A 155 1.65 16.37 -2.59
CA SER A 155 0.42 16.80 -1.95
C SER A 155 0.75 17.70 -0.74
N LYS A 156 -0.27 18.18 -0.04
CA LYS A 156 -0.07 18.98 1.19
C LYS A 156 0.66 18.20 2.29
N GLU A 157 0.43 16.90 2.34
CA GLU A 157 0.85 16.03 3.46
C GLU A 157 1.95 15.04 3.05
N MET A 158 2.21 14.88 1.74
CA MET A 158 3.14 13.88 1.24
C MET A 158 3.90 14.35 0.01
N LYS A 159 5.19 14.04 -0.04
CA LYS A 159 6.03 14.15 -1.23
C LYS A 159 6.61 12.78 -1.55
N THR A 160 6.43 12.31 -2.79
CA THR A 160 6.95 11.05 -3.28
C THR A 160 7.79 11.29 -4.52
N ILE A 161 9.02 10.79 -4.51
CA ILE A 161 9.92 10.76 -5.67
C ILE A 161 10.11 9.30 -6.04
N ARG A 162 9.81 8.95 -7.31
CA ARG A 162 10.00 7.63 -7.87
C ARG A 162 11.08 7.68 -8.92
N THR A 163 12.03 6.77 -8.86
CA THR A 163 13.08 6.60 -9.86
C THR A 163 13.05 5.17 -10.34
N TYR A 164 13.07 4.99 -11.64
CA TYR A 164 13.02 3.70 -12.31
C TYR A 164 14.25 3.51 -13.19
N THR A 165 14.71 2.27 -13.32
CA THR A 165 15.81 1.90 -14.23
C THR A 165 15.42 0.64 -14.97
N LEU A 166 15.46 0.67 -16.31
CA LEU A 166 15.22 -0.50 -17.16
C LEU A 166 16.41 -1.45 -17.06
N LYS A 167 16.24 -2.62 -16.47
CA LYS A 167 17.30 -3.59 -16.23
C LYS A 167 17.48 -4.57 -17.36
N SER A 168 16.37 -5.07 -17.90
CA SER A 168 16.40 -6.02 -19.02
C SER A 168 15.09 -6.02 -19.80
N ILE A 169 15.16 -6.52 -21.02
CA ILE A 169 14.01 -6.80 -21.88
C ILE A 169 14.18 -8.23 -22.42
N SER A 170 13.15 -9.05 -22.29
CA SER A 170 13.11 -10.40 -22.84
C SER A 170 11.75 -10.65 -23.50
N GLY A 171 11.73 -10.71 -24.83
CA GLY A 171 10.46 -10.74 -25.57
C GLY A 171 9.63 -9.50 -25.29
N ASN A 172 8.44 -9.70 -24.76
CA ASN A 172 7.51 -8.62 -24.37
C ASN A 172 7.58 -8.24 -22.88
N GLU A 173 8.52 -8.82 -22.13
CA GLU A 173 8.68 -8.53 -20.70
C GLU A 173 9.85 -7.56 -20.47
N ALA A 174 9.61 -6.54 -19.64
CA ALA A 174 10.62 -5.67 -19.09
C ALA A 174 10.80 -5.91 -17.60
N VAL A 175 12.04 -5.89 -17.15
CA VAL A 175 12.39 -5.85 -15.72
C VAL A 175 12.84 -4.44 -15.39
N ILE A 176 12.15 -3.82 -14.45
CA ILE A 176 12.38 -2.44 -14.00
C ILE A 176 12.78 -2.48 -12.53
N GLN A 177 13.89 -1.86 -12.19
CA GLN A 177 14.22 -1.55 -10.81
C GLN A 177 13.56 -0.23 -10.42
N SER A 178 12.87 -0.20 -9.29
CA SER A 178 12.25 1.00 -8.74
C SER A 178 12.90 1.40 -7.42
N ASN A 179 13.09 2.71 -7.23
CA ASN A 179 13.50 3.32 -5.98
C ASN A 179 12.52 4.44 -5.69
N VAL A 180 11.87 4.38 -4.54
CA VAL A 180 10.85 5.36 -4.13
C VAL A 180 11.27 5.95 -2.79
N ILE A 181 11.25 7.29 -2.71
CA ILE A 181 11.42 8.02 -1.46
C ILE A 181 10.16 8.82 -1.21
N SER A 182 9.49 8.54 -0.11
CA SER A 182 8.29 9.27 0.31
C SER A 182 8.53 9.92 1.66
N THR A 183 8.16 11.18 1.79
CA THR A 183 8.10 11.88 3.08
C THR A 183 6.66 12.27 3.34
N ALA A 184 6.15 11.99 4.53
CA ALA A 184 4.79 12.30 4.91
C ALA A 184 4.72 12.96 6.29
N VAL A 185 3.73 13.84 6.46
CA VAL A 185 3.34 14.42 7.74
C VAL A 185 1.85 14.18 7.91
N ASN A 186 1.50 13.28 8.81
CA ASN A 186 0.12 12.88 9.07
C ASN A 186 -0.30 13.33 10.48
N LYS A 187 -1.57 13.63 10.64
CA LYS A 187 -2.17 13.89 11.94
C LYS A 187 -3.03 12.72 12.32
N LEU A 188 -2.80 12.17 13.48
CA LEU A 188 -3.59 11.10 14.07
C LEU A 188 -4.31 11.62 15.28
N ASN A 189 -5.57 11.23 15.45
CA ASN A 189 -6.33 11.49 16.66
C ASN A 189 -6.44 10.18 17.44
N PHE A 190 -5.96 10.20 18.67
CA PHE A 190 -6.07 9.06 19.59
C PHE A 190 -6.49 9.57 20.95
N GLN A 191 -7.58 9.05 21.51
CA GLN A 191 -8.14 9.47 22.81
C GLN A 191 -8.27 11.00 22.95
N GLU A 192 -8.90 11.65 21.96
CA GLU A 192 -9.07 13.11 21.91
C GLU A 192 -7.76 13.91 21.81
N MET A 193 -6.61 13.27 21.71
CA MET A 193 -5.32 13.92 21.49
C MET A 193 -4.91 13.84 20.03
N GLU A 194 -4.50 14.98 19.47
CA GLU A 194 -3.92 15.04 18.11
C GLU A 194 -2.41 14.79 18.19
N PHE A 195 -1.91 13.84 17.41
CA PHE A 195 -0.49 13.54 17.26
C PHE A 195 -0.05 13.85 15.85
N GLU A 196 1.12 14.45 15.70
CA GLU A 196 1.77 14.61 14.41
C GLU A 196 2.77 13.45 14.21
N VAL A 197 2.62 12.74 13.09
CA VAL A 197 3.52 11.65 12.67
C VAL A 197 4.29 12.13 11.46
N LYS A 198 5.60 12.22 11.59
CA LYS A 198 6.53 12.47 10.48
C LYS A 198 7.16 11.15 10.07
N SER A 199 7.18 10.86 8.78
CA SER A 199 7.82 9.64 8.28
C SER A 199 8.59 9.88 6.99
N GLU A 200 9.68 9.14 6.83
CA GLU A 200 10.39 8.94 5.58
C GLU A 200 10.37 7.44 5.26
N THR A 201 9.95 7.10 4.06
CA THR A 201 9.94 5.73 3.55
C THR A 201 10.86 5.62 2.35
N LYS A 202 11.81 4.69 2.39
CA LYS A 202 12.69 4.34 1.28
C LYS A 202 12.32 2.95 0.80
N THR A 203 11.77 2.86 -0.41
CA THR A 203 11.36 1.58 -1.00
C THR A 203 12.24 1.24 -2.17
N ASN A 204 12.80 0.04 -2.16
CA ASN A 204 13.52 -0.57 -3.28
C ASN A 204 12.69 -1.73 -3.81
N GLY A 205 12.54 -1.81 -5.13
CA GLY A 205 11.68 -2.82 -5.73
C GLY A 205 12.13 -3.26 -7.11
N GLU A 206 11.54 -4.37 -7.55
CA GLU A 206 11.65 -4.89 -8.90
C GLU A 206 10.24 -5.11 -9.45
N ILE A 207 10.05 -4.69 -10.69
CA ILE A 207 8.77 -4.77 -11.40
C ILE A 207 9.00 -5.53 -12.69
N ILE A 208 8.18 -6.55 -12.94
CA ILE A 208 8.12 -7.25 -14.22
C ILE A 208 6.82 -6.83 -14.90
N THR A 209 6.94 -6.18 -16.05
CA THR A 209 5.79 -5.65 -16.80
C THR A 209 5.81 -6.10 -18.25
N ASP A 210 4.64 -6.18 -18.87
CA ASP A 210 4.47 -6.35 -20.29
C ASP A 210 4.65 -4.99 -20.99
N ILE A 211 5.62 -4.87 -21.89
CA ILE A 211 5.99 -3.60 -22.54
C ILE A 211 4.86 -3.05 -23.42
N SER A 212 4.08 -3.93 -24.03
CA SER A 212 3.05 -3.52 -24.99
C SER A 212 1.81 -2.95 -24.31
N THR A 213 1.49 -3.45 -23.11
CA THR A 213 0.28 -3.09 -22.37
C THR A 213 0.56 -2.28 -21.11
N GLY A 214 1.78 -2.32 -20.59
CA GLY A 214 2.12 -1.79 -19.27
C GLY A 214 1.55 -2.59 -18.10
N LEU A 215 0.94 -3.75 -18.35
CA LEU A 215 0.40 -4.59 -17.28
C LEU A 215 1.53 -5.25 -16.49
N VAL A 216 1.53 -5.06 -15.20
CA VAL A 216 2.49 -5.68 -14.29
C VAL A 216 2.14 -7.16 -14.13
N LYS A 217 3.15 -8.03 -14.16
CA LYS A 217 3.04 -9.46 -13.83
C LYS A 217 3.46 -9.74 -12.40
N LYS A 218 4.49 -9.03 -11.95
CA LYS A 218 5.02 -9.19 -10.59
C LYS A 218 5.65 -7.89 -10.12
N ARG A 219 5.48 -7.60 -8.84
CA ARG A 219 6.14 -6.49 -8.15
C ARG A 219 6.63 -6.98 -6.79
N ASN A 220 7.93 -6.89 -6.57
CA ASN A 220 8.56 -7.12 -5.27
C ASN A 220 9.05 -5.79 -4.73
N SER A 221 8.95 -5.57 -3.41
CA SER A 221 9.49 -4.38 -2.78
C SER A 221 9.94 -4.63 -1.34
N VAL A 222 10.92 -3.87 -0.93
CA VAL A 222 11.36 -3.75 0.47
C VAL A 222 11.35 -2.27 0.81
N ALA A 223 10.62 -1.91 1.85
CA ALA A 223 10.52 -0.55 2.35
C ALA A 223 11.15 -0.46 3.74
N ASP A 224 12.02 0.51 3.92
CA ASP A 224 12.55 0.94 5.21
C ASP A 224 11.84 2.25 5.57
N ILE A 225 11.16 2.25 6.71
CA ILE A 225 10.36 3.37 7.22
C ILE A 225 11.03 3.88 8.48
N THR A 226 11.26 5.17 8.53
CA THR A 226 11.76 5.87 9.72
C THR A 226 10.92 7.09 9.99
N GLY A 227 10.74 7.46 11.26
CA GLY A 227 9.93 8.62 11.58
C GLY A 227 9.88 8.94 13.07
N SER A 228 8.98 9.82 13.41
CA SER A 228 8.68 10.15 14.80
C SER A 228 7.19 10.45 14.99
N ILE A 229 6.70 10.15 16.19
CA ILE A 229 5.40 10.59 16.68
C ILE A 229 5.66 11.69 17.70
N GLN A 230 5.10 12.87 17.48
CA GLN A 230 5.17 13.94 18.45
C GLN A 230 4.10 13.79 19.52
N MET A 231 4.52 13.48 20.75
CA MET A 231 3.64 13.29 21.90
C MET A 231 4.10 14.17 23.05
N MET A 232 3.21 14.99 23.62
CA MET A 232 3.50 15.90 24.73
C MET A 232 4.75 16.77 24.54
N GLY A 233 5.01 17.20 23.27
CA GLY A 233 6.17 18.04 22.93
C GLY A 233 7.49 17.26 22.81
N GLN A 234 7.47 15.93 22.86
CA GLN A 234 8.63 15.07 22.63
C GLN A 234 8.46 14.28 21.33
N ASP A 235 9.52 14.21 20.54
CA ASP A 235 9.57 13.37 19.34
C ASP A 235 9.97 11.93 19.74
N MET A 236 9.08 10.99 19.54
CA MET A 236 9.26 9.58 19.85
C MET A 236 9.57 8.83 18.56
N PRO A 237 10.77 8.23 18.41
CA PRO A 237 11.17 7.60 17.17
C PRO A 237 10.35 6.35 16.86
N ILE A 238 10.07 6.14 15.57
CA ILE A 238 9.48 4.92 15.03
C ILE A 238 10.33 4.41 13.87
N SER A 239 10.39 3.10 13.72
CA SER A 239 11.00 2.48 12.54
C SER A 239 10.22 1.23 12.15
N ALA A 240 10.18 0.94 10.84
CA ALA A 240 9.62 -0.32 10.36
C ALA A 240 10.34 -0.77 9.10
N LYS A 241 10.27 -2.07 8.86
CA LYS A 241 10.63 -2.70 7.60
C LYS A 241 9.45 -3.47 7.07
N ALA A 242 9.10 -3.22 5.81
CA ALA A 242 8.05 -3.94 5.13
C ALA A 242 8.60 -4.62 3.87
N THR A 243 8.24 -5.89 3.67
CA THR A 243 8.53 -6.63 2.44
C THR A 243 7.20 -7.01 1.79
N SER A 244 7.06 -6.73 0.50
CA SER A 244 5.83 -7.03 -0.23
C SER A 244 6.12 -7.74 -1.54
N THR A 245 5.27 -8.69 -1.89
CA THR A 245 5.22 -9.35 -3.20
C THR A 245 3.80 -9.33 -3.72
N ASN A 246 3.61 -8.79 -4.92
CA ASN A 246 2.33 -8.79 -5.63
C ASN A 246 2.48 -9.55 -6.95
N ILE A 247 1.57 -10.49 -7.20
CA ILE A 247 1.52 -11.29 -8.43
C ILE A 247 0.18 -10.98 -9.12
N TYR A 248 0.25 -10.60 -10.38
CA TYR A 248 -0.90 -10.22 -11.21
C TYR A 248 -1.14 -11.30 -12.25
N LYS A 249 -2.36 -11.88 -12.27
CA LYS A 249 -2.76 -13.02 -13.11
C LYS A 249 -3.98 -12.70 -13.94
#